data_000a7277e99d2c44e2a2a502a81f213e
#
_entry.id   000a7277e99d2c44e2a2a502a81f213e
#
_cell.length_a   1.000
_cell.length_b   1.000
_cell.length_c   1.000
_cell.angle_alpha   90.00
_cell.angle_beta   90.00
_cell.angle_gamma   90.00
#
_symmetry.space_group_name_H-M   'P 1'
#
loop_
_entity.id
_entity.type
_entity.pdbx_description
1 polymer ?
#
loop_
_entity_poly.entity_id
_entity_poly.type
_entity_poly.pdbx_seq_one_letter_code
_entity_poly.pdbx_strand_id
1 'polypeptide(L)'
;MPYKKTLTLSKSEQEMKTANTYSFTDHLSDFYHYLTGPGGINAHSRTNYISWLKFLDEQGYALTELHSNDDIDNLLAIDKSRQSDRAIYTKPNDIVNFKSALRKYLKFRQSNYAQQQENSILAEINKVEKDSALSTTEREAIVKSRIGQGKFREKLIEYWHGCSVSSFSRYDLLIASHIKPWKESDNNQRLDVFNGLLLLPNYDKLFDKGYISFDDNGYIIFSRFIDKVDRRLLNMDNSLHLIKIEDEHKYYLKYHRDNCLML
;
A
#
# COMPACT_ATOMS: atom_id res chain seq x y z
N MET A 1 -29.19 14.08 38.07
CA MET A 1 -27.99 14.16 37.22
C MET A 1 -27.23 12.85 37.34
N PRO A 2 -27.12 12.03 36.31
CA PRO A 2 -26.29 10.80 36.36
C PRO A 2 -24.89 11.07 35.78
N TYR A 3 -23.90 10.74 36.58
CA TYR A 3 -22.47 10.78 36.25
C TYR A 3 -22.19 9.84 35.06
N LYS A 4 -21.70 10.41 33.93
CA LYS A 4 -21.02 9.65 32.88
C LYS A 4 -19.62 9.28 33.37
N LYS A 5 -19.41 8.01 33.73
CA LYS A 5 -18.06 7.43 33.85
C LYS A 5 -17.47 7.27 32.44
N THR A 6 -16.53 8.13 32.10
CA THR A 6 -15.64 7.93 30.95
C THR A 6 -14.66 6.83 31.35
N LEU A 7 -14.83 5.63 30.78
CA LEU A 7 -13.84 4.55 30.89
C LEU A 7 -12.64 4.94 30.02
N THR A 8 -11.57 5.39 30.68
CA THR A 8 -10.24 5.50 30.06
C THR A 8 -9.65 4.12 29.95
N LEU A 9 -9.46 3.66 28.70
CA LEU A 9 -8.76 2.41 28.39
C LEU A 9 -7.30 2.49 28.87
N SER A 10 -6.77 1.39 29.36
CA SER A 10 -5.36 1.27 29.79
C SER A 10 -4.40 1.46 28.60
N LYS A 11 -3.17 1.88 28.90
CA LYS A 11 -2.13 2.12 27.89
C LYS A 11 -1.86 0.89 27.03
N SER A 12 -1.98 -0.32 27.60
CA SER A 12 -1.85 -1.61 26.91
C SER A 12 -3.02 -1.93 25.97
N GLU A 13 -4.26 -1.47 26.30
CA GLU A 13 -5.43 -1.61 25.42
C GLU A 13 -5.42 -0.59 24.28
N GLN A 14 -4.80 0.58 24.49
CA GLN A 14 -4.55 1.54 23.41
C GLN A 14 -3.43 1.04 22.48
N GLU A 15 -2.37 0.45 22.99
CA GLU A 15 -1.28 -0.13 22.19
C GLU A 15 -1.73 -1.39 21.42
N MET A 16 -2.64 -2.21 21.97
CA MET A 16 -3.25 -3.33 21.21
C MET A 16 -4.25 -2.89 20.13
N LYS A 17 -4.88 -1.73 20.26
CA LYS A 17 -5.76 -1.16 19.21
C LYS A 17 -4.98 -0.52 18.06
N THR A 18 -3.72 -0.16 18.25
CA THR A 18 -2.85 0.39 17.18
C THR A 18 -2.13 -0.67 16.34
N ALA A 19 -2.28 -1.94 16.69
CA ALA A 19 -1.59 -3.05 16.03
C ALA A 19 -2.50 -3.85 15.09
N ASN A 20 -3.28 -3.23 14.22
CA ASN A 20 -3.81 -3.84 12.98
C ASN A 20 -4.82 -2.92 12.27
N THR A 21 -4.44 -1.73 11.86
CA THR A 21 -5.23 -0.97 10.89
C THR A 21 -4.59 -1.13 9.50
N TYR A 22 -4.79 -2.28 8.87
CA TYR A 22 -4.72 -2.36 7.41
C TYR A 22 -5.67 -1.30 6.85
N SER A 23 -5.16 -0.42 5.99
CA SER A 23 -6.03 0.54 5.32
C SER A 23 -7.02 -0.22 4.42
N PHE A 24 -8.20 0.34 4.18
CA PHE A 24 -9.15 -0.25 3.24
C PHE A 24 -8.52 -0.49 1.86
N THR A 25 -7.57 0.33 1.47
CA THR A 25 -6.84 0.24 0.20
C THR A 25 -5.96 -1.01 0.08
N ASP A 26 -5.32 -1.42 1.20
CA ASP A 26 -4.54 -2.66 1.24
C ASP A 26 -5.45 -3.87 1.12
N HIS A 27 -6.59 -3.83 1.80
CA HIS A 27 -7.64 -4.84 1.65
C HIS A 27 -8.17 -4.98 0.23
N LEU A 28 -8.23 -3.89 -0.56
CA LEU A 28 -8.69 -3.96 -1.96
C LEU A 28 -7.74 -4.72 -2.86
N SER A 29 -6.43 -4.60 -2.67
CA SER A 29 -5.44 -5.39 -3.42
C SER A 29 -5.61 -6.89 -3.13
N ASP A 30 -5.60 -7.25 -1.85
CA ASP A 30 -5.78 -8.64 -1.43
C ASP A 30 -7.16 -9.20 -1.83
N PHE A 31 -8.19 -8.38 -1.75
CA PHE A 31 -9.52 -8.75 -2.21
C PHE A 31 -9.57 -8.99 -3.72
N TYR A 32 -8.88 -8.18 -4.52
CA TYR A 32 -8.77 -8.43 -5.96
C TYR A 32 -8.08 -9.77 -6.24
N HIS A 33 -6.99 -10.08 -5.56
CA HIS A 33 -6.30 -11.36 -5.66
C HIS A 33 -7.17 -12.54 -5.18
N TYR A 34 -7.91 -12.36 -4.09
CA TYR A 34 -8.90 -13.33 -3.64
C TYR A 34 -9.97 -13.59 -4.71
N LEU A 35 -10.46 -12.56 -5.38
CA LEU A 35 -11.47 -12.69 -6.44
C LEU A 35 -10.94 -13.37 -7.71
N THR A 36 -9.61 -13.35 -7.95
CA THR A 36 -8.98 -14.10 -9.04
C THR A 36 -8.81 -15.57 -8.74
N GLY A 37 -8.65 -15.94 -7.47
CA GLY A 37 -8.42 -17.28 -6.97
C GLY A 37 -9.64 -17.85 -6.24
N PRO A 38 -9.60 -17.97 -4.90
CA PRO A 38 -10.64 -18.65 -4.11
C PRO A 38 -12.02 -18.00 -4.22
N GLY A 39 -12.08 -16.69 -4.44
CA GLY A 39 -13.31 -15.93 -4.62
C GLY A 39 -14.03 -16.12 -5.95
N GLY A 40 -13.32 -16.60 -6.97
CA GLY A 40 -13.77 -17.09 -8.27
C GLY A 40 -14.86 -16.29 -8.99
N ILE A 41 -14.56 -15.07 -9.50
CA ILE A 41 -15.49 -14.33 -10.38
C ILE A 41 -14.77 -13.87 -11.65
N ASN A 42 -15.56 -13.61 -12.71
CA ASN A 42 -14.99 -13.16 -13.99
C ASN A 42 -14.34 -11.77 -13.91
N ALA A 43 -13.48 -11.43 -14.86
CA ALA A 43 -12.68 -10.20 -14.87
C ALA A 43 -13.54 -8.93 -14.79
N HIS A 44 -14.65 -8.88 -15.56
CA HIS A 44 -15.54 -7.73 -15.59
C HIS A 44 -16.19 -7.49 -14.20
N SER A 45 -16.69 -8.54 -13.57
CA SER A 45 -17.27 -8.46 -12.23
C SER A 45 -16.24 -8.04 -11.17
N ARG A 46 -14.97 -8.49 -11.28
CA ARG A 46 -13.89 -8.07 -10.37
C ARG A 46 -13.71 -6.56 -10.40
N THR A 47 -13.56 -5.99 -11.60
CA THR A 47 -13.39 -4.54 -11.78
C THR A 47 -14.56 -3.76 -11.19
N ASN A 48 -15.80 -4.20 -11.46
CA ASN A 48 -17.00 -3.57 -10.91
C ASN A 48 -17.03 -3.63 -9.38
N TYR A 49 -16.72 -4.77 -8.77
CA TYR A 49 -16.71 -4.92 -7.31
C TYR A 49 -15.72 -3.98 -6.64
N ILE A 50 -14.51 -3.88 -7.18
CA ILE A 50 -13.51 -2.94 -6.69
C ILE A 50 -13.99 -1.48 -6.82
N SER A 51 -14.55 -1.11 -7.98
CA SER A 51 -15.05 0.25 -8.20
C SER A 51 -16.19 0.62 -7.25
N TRP A 52 -17.11 -0.30 -6.99
CA TRP A 52 -18.22 -0.08 -6.06
C TRP A 52 -17.78 0.06 -4.62
N LEU A 53 -16.82 -0.77 -4.17
CA LEU A 53 -16.27 -0.66 -2.81
C LEU A 53 -15.46 0.62 -2.64
N LYS A 54 -14.66 1.02 -3.64
CA LYS A 54 -13.96 2.31 -3.61
C LYS A 54 -14.93 3.48 -3.50
N PHE A 55 -15.99 3.46 -4.30
CA PHE A 55 -17.01 4.48 -4.24
C PHE A 55 -17.64 4.59 -2.84
N LEU A 56 -18.00 3.47 -2.23
CA LEU A 56 -18.58 3.47 -0.88
C LEU A 56 -17.59 3.99 0.18
N ASP A 57 -16.32 3.63 0.09
CA ASP A 57 -15.26 4.16 0.95
C ASP A 57 -15.10 5.66 0.80
N GLU A 58 -15.10 6.18 -0.44
CA GLU A 58 -15.06 7.60 -0.77
C GLU A 58 -16.29 8.37 -0.27
N GLN A 59 -17.44 7.69 -0.06
CA GLN A 59 -18.62 8.26 0.60
C GLN A 59 -18.49 8.29 2.13
N GLY A 60 -17.37 7.82 2.69
CA GLY A 60 -17.07 7.84 4.11
C GLY A 60 -17.63 6.65 4.89
N TYR A 61 -18.01 5.55 4.22
CA TYR A 61 -18.42 4.33 4.90
C TYR A 61 -17.22 3.53 5.39
N ALA A 62 -17.19 3.18 6.68
CA ALA A 62 -16.12 2.39 7.29
C ALA A 62 -16.25 0.90 6.91
N LEU A 63 -15.86 0.53 5.69
CA LEU A 63 -16.02 -0.83 5.16
C LEU A 63 -15.20 -1.88 5.93
N THR A 64 -14.13 -1.47 6.59
CA THR A 64 -13.32 -2.32 7.46
C THR A 64 -14.03 -2.69 8.78
N GLU A 65 -15.07 -1.98 9.16
CA GLU A 65 -15.85 -2.22 10.38
C GLU A 65 -17.06 -3.15 10.16
N LEU A 66 -17.29 -3.59 8.92
CA LEU A 66 -18.39 -4.51 8.61
C LEU A 66 -18.06 -5.93 9.11
N HIS A 67 -18.89 -6.50 9.96
CA HIS A 67 -18.71 -7.83 10.54
C HIS A 67 -19.84 -8.81 10.19
N SER A 68 -20.99 -8.31 9.75
CA SER A 68 -22.20 -9.11 9.49
C SER A 68 -22.95 -8.66 8.23
N ASN A 69 -23.91 -9.47 7.80
CA ASN A 69 -24.85 -9.06 6.75
C ASN A 69 -25.80 -7.95 7.24
N ASP A 70 -26.08 -7.87 8.53
CA ASP A 70 -26.92 -6.81 9.10
C ASP A 70 -26.22 -5.47 9.02
N ASP A 71 -24.88 -5.41 9.22
CA ASP A 71 -24.09 -4.19 9.03
C ASP A 71 -24.15 -3.72 7.58
N ILE A 72 -24.09 -4.67 6.63
CA ILE A 72 -24.23 -4.37 5.20
C ILE A 72 -25.63 -3.81 4.91
N ASP A 73 -26.67 -4.41 5.44
CA ASP A 73 -28.05 -3.97 5.19
C ASP A 73 -28.32 -2.60 5.83
N ASN A 74 -27.77 -2.32 7.02
CA ASN A 74 -27.81 -1.00 7.66
C ASN A 74 -27.07 0.06 6.84
N LEU A 75 -25.84 -0.23 6.40
CA LEU A 75 -25.07 0.67 5.54
C LEU A 75 -25.86 1.00 4.27
N LEU A 76 -26.42 -0.01 3.60
CA LEU A 76 -27.15 0.18 2.35
C LEU A 76 -28.48 0.91 2.54
N ALA A 77 -29.13 0.81 3.68
CA ALA A 77 -30.31 1.59 4.02
C ALA A 77 -29.97 3.08 4.12
N ILE A 78 -28.85 3.42 4.77
CA ILE A 78 -28.34 4.80 4.84
C ILE A 78 -27.95 5.28 3.44
N ASP A 79 -27.22 4.45 2.68
CA ASP A 79 -26.75 4.76 1.36
C ASP A 79 -27.90 5.02 0.38
N LYS A 80 -28.97 4.22 0.46
CA LYS A 80 -30.18 4.38 -0.34
C LYS A 80 -30.87 5.74 -0.10
N SER A 81 -30.87 6.24 1.13
CA SER A 81 -31.46 7.55 1.45
C SER A 81 -30.70 8.73 0.84
N ARG A 82 -29.41 8.54 0.51
CA ARG A 82 -28.54 9.53 -0.11
C ARG A 82 -28.41 9.35 -1.63
N GLN A 83 -29.06 8.36 -2.19
CA GLN A 83 -28.87 7.97 -3.60
C GLN A 83 -29.25 9.06 -4.59
N SER A 84 -30.28 9.88 -4.27
CA SER A 84 -30.73 11.01 -5.10
C SER A 84 -29.70 12.13 -5.23
N ASP A 85 -28.78 12.22 -4.27
CA ASP A 85 -27.84 13.35 -4.15
C ASP A 85 -26.51 13.09 -4.90
N ARG A 86 -26.42 11.97 -5.61
CA ARG A 86 -25.20 11.52 -6.28
C ARG A 86 -25.16 11.87 -7.75
N ALA A 87 -23.93 12.04 -8.28
CA ALA A 87 -23.69 12.18 -9.72
C ALA A 87 -23.64 10.82 -10.45
N ILE A 88 -23.29 9.72 -9.75
CA ILE A 88 -23.17 8.35 -10.29
C ILE A 88 -23.84 7.35 -9.37
N TYR A 89 -24.12 6.15 -9.87
CA TYR A 89 -24.79 5.06 -9.11
C TYR A 89 -26.16 5.46 -8.56
N THR A 90 -26.96 6.13 -9.39
CA THR A 90 -28.28 6.69 -9.04
C THR A 90 -29.43 5.70 -9.23
N LYS A 91 -29.17 4.53 -9.84
CA LYS A 91 -30.20 3.56 -10.20
C LYS A 91 -30.49 2.61 -9.03
N PRO A 92 -31.75 2.17 -8.84
CA PRO A 92 -32.11 1.22 -7.80
C PRO A 92 -31.26 -0.07 -7.82
N ASN A 93 -30.85 -0.51 -9.02
CA ASN A 93 -30.03 -1.73 -9.18
C ASN A 93 -28.59 -1.56 -8.63
N ASP A 94 -28.12 -0.33 -8.47
CA ASP A 94 -26.78 -0.07 -7.93
C ASP A 94 -26.67 -0.52 -6.46
N ILE A 95 -27.75 -0.37 -5.67
CA ILE A 95 -27.81 -0.88 -4.29
C ILE A 95 -27.66 -2.41 -4.25
N VAL A 96 -28.28 -3.12 -5.20
CA VAL A 96 -28.16 -4.58 -5.32
C VAL A 96 -26.73 -4.98 -5.67
N ASN A 97 -26.10 -4.21 -6.56
CA ASN A 97 -24.71 -4.38 -6.97
C ASN A 97 -23.76 -4.16 -5.79
N PHE A 98 -23.94 -3.09 -5.03
CA PHE A 98 -23.18 -2.80 -3.82
C PHE A 98 -23.33 -3.91 -2.77
N LYS A 99 -24.55 -4.41 -2.55
CA LYS A 99 -24.81 -5.53 -1.64
C LYS A 99 -24.03 -6.77 -2.05
N SER A 100 -23.97 -7.06 -3.34
CA SER A 100 -23.22 -8.20 -3.87
C SER A 100 -21.71 -8.06 -3.63
N ALA A 101 -21.16 -6.87 -3.88
CA ALA A 101 -19.75 -6.58 -3.63
C ALA A 101 -19.39 -6.63 -2.14
N LEU A 102 -20.20 -5.99 -1.29
CA LEU A 102 -20.01 -5.97 0.16
C LEU A 102 -20.07 -7.38 0.78
N ARG A 103 -21.03 -8.22 0.36
CA ARG A 103 -21.12 -9.62 0.82
C ARG A 103 -19.89 -10.43 0.42
N LYS A 104 -19.35 -10.19 -0.79
CA LYS A 104 -18.15 -10.89 -1.25
C LYS A 104 -16.92 -10.39 -0.50
N TYR A 105 -16.86 -9.09 -0.20
CA TYR A 105 -15.81 -8.50 0.61
C TYR A 105 -15.84 -8.99 2.06
N LEU A 106 -17.04 -9.08 2.67
CA LEU A 106 -17.20 -9.67 4.00
C LEU A 106 -16.74 -11.14 4.04
N LYS A 107 -17.08 -11.94 3.01
CA LYS A 107 -16.57 -13.31 2.86
C LYS A 107 -15.05 -13.38 2.77
N PHE A 108 -14.44 -12.46 2.03
CA PHE A 108 -12.97 -12.34 1.94
C PHE A 108 -12.37 -12.06 3.32
N ARG A 109 -12.90 -11.10 4.05
CA ARG A 109 -12.41 -10.75 5.39
C ARG A 109 -12.60 -11.89 6.41
N GLN A 110 -13.67 -12.66 6.29
CA GLN A 110 -13.93 -13.86 7.12
C GLN A 110 -13.17 -15.10 6.64
N SER A 111 -12.62 -15.06 5.44
CA SER A 111 -11.82 -16.16 4.92
C SER A 111 -10.42 -16.16 5.55
N ASN A 112 -9.82 -17.36 5.59
CA ASN A 112 -8.42 -17.49 6.00
C ASN A 112 -7.42 -16.93 4.96
N TYR A 113 -7.87 -16.21 3.93
CA TYR A 113 -6.99 -15.75 2.85
C TYR A 113 -5.96 -14.73 3.34
N ALA A 114 -6.39 -13.71 4.08
CA ALA A 114 -5.50 -12.76 4.73
C ALA A 114 -4.57 -13.49 5.73
N GLN A 115 -5.13 -14.41 6.52
CA GLN A 115 -4.38 -15.27 7.44
C GLN A 115 -3.39 -16.20 6.69
N GLN A 116 -3.74 -16.67 5.50
CA GLN A 116 -2.84 -17.49 4.68
C GLN A 116 -1.68 -16.67 4.10
N GLN A 117 -1.90 -15.41 3.73
CA GLN A 117 -0.85 -14.50 3.31
C GLN A 117 0.10 -14.20 4.48
N GLU A 118 -0.43 -13.89 5.66
CA GLU A 118 0.33 -13.70 6.90
C GLU A 118 1.09 -14.97 7.29
N ASN A 119 0.45 -16.14 7.19
CA ASN A 119 1.06 -17.43 7.43
C ASN A 119 2.13 -17.77 6.39
N SER A 120 2.01 -17.29 5.15
CA SER A 120 3.05 -17.45 4.11
C SER A 120 4.31 -16.67 4.47
N ILE A 121 4.16 -15.42 4.93
CA ILE A 121 5.28 -14.61 5.43
C ILE A 121 5.90 -15.27 6.68
N LEU A 122 5.08 -15.73 7.61
CA LEU A 122 5.53 -16.46 8.80
C LEU A 122 6.22 -17.78 8.44
N ALA A 123 5.75 -18.48 7.41
CA ALA A 123 6.38 -19.70 6.91
C ALA A 123 7.75 -19.42 6.28
N GLU A 124 7.90 -18.31 5.54
CA GLU A 124 9.20 -17.87 5.03
C GLU A 124 10.15 -17.48 6.17
N ILE A 125 9.66 -16.77 7.19
CA ILE A 125 10.42 -16.44 8.40
C ILE A 125 10.87 -17.71 9.11
N ASN A 126 9.96 -18.65 9.36
CA ASN A 126 10.24 -19.93 9.99
C ASN A 126 11.24 -20.79 9.19
N LYS A 127 11.22 -20.70 7.85
CA LYS A 127 12.21 -21.37 6.99
C LYS A 127 13.61 -20.78 7.18
N VAL A 128 13.71 -19.45 7.25
CA VAL A 128 14.98 -18.74 7.54
C VAL A 128 15.48 -19.05 8.94
N GLU A 129 14.61 -19.08 9.94
CA GLU A 129 14.97 -19.42 11.32
C GLU A 129 15.50 -20.85 11.48
N LYS A 130 15.02 -21.79 10.67
CA LYS A 130 15.45 -23.20 10.69
C LYS A 130 16.64 -23.49 9.76
N ASP A 131 17.10 -22.52 8.98
CA ASP A 131 18.22 -22.71 8.07
C ASP A 131 19.53 -22.79 8.87
N SER A 132 20.06 -23.99 9.00
CA SER A 132 21.30 -24.27 9.71
C SER A 132 22.56 -23.74 9.00
N ALA A 133 22.45 -23.37 7.71
CA ALA A 133 23.55 -22.79 6.95
C ALA A 133 23.78 -21.30 7.29
N LEU A 134 22.79 -20.64 7.91
CA LEU A 134 22.87 -19.24 8.33
C LEU A 134 23.25 -19.16 9.81
N SER A 135 24.10 -18.20 10.16
CA SER A 135 24.35 -17.87 11.56
C SER A 135 23.11 -17.27 12.24
N THR A 136 23.04 -17.33 13.57
CA THR A 136 21.93 -16.75 14.35
C THR A 136 21.74 -15.26 14.02
N THR A 137 22.84 -14.52 13.90
CA THR A 137 22.82 -13.09 13.58
C THR A 137 22.29 -12.80 12.17
N GLU A 138 22.63 -13.63 11.18
CA GLU A 138 22.12 -13.50 9.81
C GLU A 138 20.64 -13.81 9.75
N ARG A 139 20.17 -14.86 10.43
CA ARG A 139 18.75 -15.20 10.53
C ARG A 139 17.93 -14.06 11.14
N GLU A 140 18.35 -13.53 12.28
CA GLU A 140 17.68 -12.39 12.92
C GLU A 140 17.67 -11.16 12.04
N ALA A 141 18.74 -10.87 11.30
CA ALA A 141 18.81 -9.75 10.38
C ALA A 141 17.81 -9.90 9.20
N ILE A 142 17.70 -11.11 8.64
CA ILE A 142 16.75 -11.37 7.55
C ILE A 142 15.31 -11.26 8.05
N VAL A 143 14.98 -11.81 9.21
CA VAL A 143 13.62 -11.73 9.80
C VAL A 143 13.24 -10.28 10.08
N LYS A 144 14.12 -9.51 10.74
CA LYS A 144 13.90 -8.08 10.99
C LYS A 144 13.74 -7.27 9.70
N SER A 145 14.53 -7.62 8.67
CA SER A 145 14.42 -7.00 7.34
C SER A 145 13.05 -7.25 6.71
N ARG A 146 12.54 -8.47 6.75
CA ARG A 146 11.22 -8.83 6.18
C ARG A 146 10.07 -8.11 6.87
N ILE A 147 10.07 -8.10 8.20
CA ILE A 147 9.06 -7.37 9.00
C ILE A 147 9.16 -5.86 8.74
N GLY A 148 10.38 -5.32 8.70
CA GLY A 148 10.63 -3.90 8.45
C GLY A 148 10.18 -3.45 7.06
N GLN A 149 10.38 -4.29 6.02
CA GLN A 149 9.94 -4.00 4.66
C GLN A 149 8.41 -3.88 4.54
N GLY A 150 7.64 -4.73 5.24
CA GLY A 150 6.18 -4.63 5.30
C GLY A 150 5.72 -3.30 5.88
N LYS A 151 6.20 -2.95 7.08
CA LYS A 151 5.88 -1.68 7.76
C LYS A 151 6.33 -0.44 6.99
N PHE A 152 7.47 -0.51 6.34
CA PHE A 152 7.98 0.57 5.51
C PHE A 152 7.07 0.82 4.30
N ARG A 153 6.64 -0.26 3.62
CA ARG A 153 5.72 -0.19 2.49
C ARG A 153 4.37 0.43 2.89
N GLU A 154 3.80 0.02 4.02
CA GLU A 154 2.55 0.58 4.55
C GLU A 154 2.66 2.10 4.73
N LYS A 155 3.72 2.57 5.39
CA LYS A 155 3.98 4.00 5.56
C LYS A 155 4.14 4.75 4.23
N LEU A 156 4.78 4.14 3.23
CA LEU A 156 4.93 4.76 1.91
C LEU A 156 3.59 4.87 1.17
N ILE A 157 2.73 3.87 1.29
CA ILE A 157 1.38 3.92 0.72
C ILE A 157 0.57 5.05 1.37
N GLU A 158 0.60 5.15 2.69
CA GLU A 158 -0.05 6.23 3.44
C GLU A 158 0.51 7.62 3.11
N TYR A 159 1.81 7.70 2.87
CA TYR A 159 2.46 8.97 2.58
C TYR A 159 2.23 9.42 1.13
N TRP A 160 2.51 8.54 0.15
CA TRP A 160 2.49 8.89 -1.28
C TRP A 160 1.11 8.81 -1.92
N HIS A 161 0.20 7.98 -1.43
CA HIS A 161 -1.13 7.70 -1.99
C HIS A 161 -1.13 7.22 -3.45
N GLY A 162 0.04 6.80 -3.96
CA GLY A 162 0.27 6.36 -5.33
C GLY A 162 1.75 6.41 -5.70
N CYS A 163 2.06 6.16 -6.95
CA CYS A 163 3.43 6.28 -7.44
C CYS A 163 3.94 7.71 -7.23
N SER A 164 5.10 7.85 -6.59
CA SER A 164 5.72 9.13 -6.26
C SER A 164 6.11 9.98 -7.48
N VAL A 165 6.05 9.42 -8.70
CA VAL A 165 6.32 10.13 -9.97
C VAL A 165 5.07 10.34 -10.79
N SER A 166 4.23 9.31 -10.96
CA SER A 166 3.10 9.31 -11.90
C SER A 166 1.73 9.42 -11.24
N SER A 167 1.65 9.41 -9.90
CA SER A 167 0.40 9.32 -9.13
C SER A 167 -0.43 8.06 -9.42
N PHE A 168 0.13 7.06 -10.10
CA PHE A 168 -0.55 5.80 -10.38
C PHE A 168 -0.89 5.09 -9.07
N SER A 169 -2.17 4.74 -8.85
CA SER A 169 -2.71 4.35 -7.55
C SER A 169 -3.02 2.85 -7.41
N ARG A 170 -2.50 1.99 -8.29
CA ARG A 170 -2.63 0.52 -8.15
C ARG A 170 -1.48 0.02 -7.30
N TYR A 171 -1.66 -0.01 -5.98
CA TYR A 171 -0.61 -0.32 -5.00
C TYR A 171 0.02 -1.69 -5.21
N ASP A 172 -0.76 -2.69 -5.68
CA ASP A 172 -0.29 -4.03 -6.03
C ASP A 172 0.82 -4.04 -7.11
N LEU A 173 0.89 -2.98 -7.93
CA LEU A 173 1.91 -2.81 -8.97
C LEU A 173 3.04 -1.88 -8.56
N LEU A 174 2.98 -1.29 -7.36
CA LEU A 174 3.99 -0.36 -6.88
C LEU A 174 5.03 -1.06 -6.01
N ILE A 175 6.25 -0.56 -6.04
CA ILE A 175 7.38 -1.06 -5.27
C ILE A 175 7.78 0.00 -4.25
N ALA A 176 7.96 -0.43 -3.00
CA ALA A 176 8.53 0.38 -1.93
C ALA A 176 10.05 0.40 -2.06
N SER A 177 10.58 1.47 -2.63
CA SER A 177 12.00 1.63 -2.95
C SER A 177 12.69 2.51 -1.92
N HIS A 178 13.80 2.05 -1.35
CA HIS A 178 14.64 2.89 -0.48
C HIS A 178 15.50 3.83 -1.31
N ILE A 179 15.54 5.11 -0.91
CA ILE A 179 16.42 6.12 -1.54
C ILE A 179 17.87 5.84 -1.16
N LYS A 180 18.18 5.80 0.13
CA LYS A 180 19.45 5.29 0.63
C LYS A 180 19.30 3.79 0.83
N PRO A 181 20.14 2.96 0.16
CA PRO A 181 19.98 1.50 0.18
C PRO A 181 19.87 0.93 1.58
N TRP A 182 19.05 -0.10 1.75
CA TRP A 182 18.82 -0.80 3.01
C TRP A 182 20.11 -1.17 3.76
N LYS A 183 21.12 -1.64 3.03
CA LYS A 183 22.39 -2.07 3.58
C LYS A 183 23.18 -0.91 4.21
N GLU A 184 23.02 0.28 3.66
CA GLU A 184 23.72 1.50 4.08
C GLU A 184 22.92 2.31 5.11
N SER A 185 21.70 1.87 5.42
CA SER A 185 20.77 2.53 6.32
C SER A 185 20.81 1.91 7.72
N ASP A 186 20.77 2.74 8.75
CA ASP A 186 20.52 2.30 10.12
C ASP A 186 19.03 1.93 10.35
N ASN A 187 18.70 1.41 11.53
CA ASN A 187 17.35 0.93 11.83
C ASN A 187 16.28 2.03 11.78
N ASN A 188 16.60 3.28 12.08
CA ASN A 188 15.67 4.40 11.97
C ASN A 188 15.47 4.79 10.51
N GLN A 189 16.55 4.92 9.75
CA GLN A 189 16.53 5.24 8.34
C GLN A 189 15.79 4.19 7.48
N ARG A 190 15.86 2.91 7.88
CA ARG A 190 15.15 1.80 7.21
C ARG A 190 13.63 1.90 7.30
N LEU A 191 13.10 2.57 8.33
CA LEU A 191 11.68 2.73 8.58
C LEU A 191 11.19 4.17 8.38
N ASP A 192 12.11 5.05 7.96
CA ASP A 192 11.81 6.45 7.69
C ASP A 192 11.12 6.59 6.33
N VAL A 193 9.92 7.16 6.34
CA VAL A 193 9.12 7.37 5.12
C VAL A 193 9.82 8.29 4.13
N PHE A 194 10.63 9.23 4.62
CA PHE A 194 11.40 10.14 3.78
C PHE A 194 12.62 9.47 3.11
N ASN A 195 13.01 8.29 3.59
CA ASN A 195 13.97 7.42 2.91
C ASN A 195 13.31 6.52 1.87
N GLY A 196 12.14 6.88 1.37
CA GLY A 196 11.41 5.98 0.49
C GLY A 196 10.59 6.65 -0.61
N LEU A 197 10.56 5.96 -1.73
CA LEU A 197 9.72 6.27 -2.87
C LEU A 197 8.78 5.08 -3.14
N LEU A 198 7.54 5.36 -3.51
CA LEU A 198 6.62 4.35 -4.01
C LEU A 198 6.62 4.42 -5.54
N LEU A 199 7.16 3.44 -6.21
CA LEU A 199 7.50 3.51 -7.63
C LEU A 199 6.82 2.43 -8.47
N LEU A 200 6.52 2.75 -9.73
CA LEU A 200 6.26 1.73 -10.75
C LEU A 200 7.53 0.87 -10.98
N PRO A 201 7.40 -0.40 -11.39
CA PRO A 201 8.54 -1.31 -11.55
C PRO A 201 9.66 -0.81 -12.47
N ASN A 202 9.32 -0.09 -13.53
CA ASN A 202 10.29 0.52 -14.43
C ASN A 202 11.08 1.65 -13.75
N TYR A 203 10.40 2.54 -13.01
CA TYR A 203 11.08 3.61 -12.26
C TYR A 203 11.93 3.04 -11.14
N ASP A 204 11.39 2.08 -10.38
CA ASP A 204 12.13 1.39 -9.32
C ASP A 204 13.43 0.77 -9.85
N LYS A 205 13.32 0.00 -10.94
CA LYS A 205 14.48 -0.67 -11.52
C LYS A 205 15.56 0.30 -12.01
N LEU A 206 15.15 1.41 -12.63
CA LEU A 206 16.07 2.43 -13.10
C LEU A 206 16.72 3.16 -11.93
N PHE A 207 15.97 3.46 -10.89
CA PHE A 207 16.45 4.11 -9.68
C PHE A 207 17.41 3.20 -8.90
N ASP A 208 17.00 1.97 -8.59
CA ASP A 208 17.83 0.96 -7.89
C ASP A 208 19.16 0.68 -8.59
N LYS A 209 19.16 0.75 -9.93
CA LYS A 209 20.37 0.54 -10.75
C LYS A 209 21.16 1.82 -10.99
N GLY A 210 20.74 2.97 -10.47
CA GLY A 210 21.42 4.23 -10.63
C GLY A 210 21.36 4.83 -12.04
N TYR A 211 20.40 4.40 -12.87
CA TYR A 211 20.15 5.02 -14.17
C TYR A 211 19.40 6.34 -14.06
N ILE A 212 18.65 6.52 -13.00
CA ILE A 212 17.96 7.76 -12.67
C ILE A 212 18.15 8.12 -11.20
N SER A 213 18.00 9.40 -10.91
CA SER A 213 17.87 9.96 -9.56
C SER A 213 16.95 11.17 -9.61
N PHE A 214 16.83 11.92 -8.50
CA PHE A 214 16.09 13.16 -8.44
C PHE A 214 16.93 14.26 -7.80
N ASP A 215 16.75 15.50 -8.25
CA ASP A 215 17.41 16.67 -7.66
C ASP A 215 16.69 17.14 -6.37
N ASP A 216 17.14 18.23 -5.76
CA ASP A 216 16.59 18.79 -4.54
C ASP A 216 15.21 19.45 -4.73
N ASN A 217 14.77 19.64 -5.97
CA ASN A 217 13.43 20.08 -6.34
C ASN A 217 12.53 18.92 -6.78
N GLY A 218 13.05 17.68 -6.75
CA GLY A 218 12.34 16.48 -7.16
C GLY A 218 12.38 16.20 -8.66
N TYR A 219 13.05 17.00 -9.50
CA TYR A 219 13.16 16.73 -10.94
C TYR A 219 14.11 15.55 -11.21
N ILE A 220 13.74 14.76 -12.21
CA ILE A 220 14.51 13.58 -12.60
C ILE A 220 15.89 13.97 -13.14
N ILE A 221 16.90 13.22 -12.72
CA ILE A 221 18.26 13.26 -13.25
C ILE A 221 18.50 11.92 -13.95
N PHE A 222 18.94 11.98 -15.21
CA PHE A 222 19.33 10.79 -15.96
C PHE A 222 20.84 10.59 -15.93
N SER A 223 21.24 9.34 -15.70
CA SER A 223 22.63 8.91 -15.94
C SER A 223 22.99 9.06 -17.42
N ARG A 224 24.28 9.31 -17.70
CA ARG A 224 24.81 9.33 -19.07
C ARG A 224 24.64 7.99 -19.82
N PHE A 225 24.42 6.90 -19.10
CA PHE A 225 24.21 5.56 -19.66
C PHE A 225 22.78 5.29 -20.16
N ILE A 226 21.87 6.24 -19.98
CA ILE A 226 20.53 6.25 -20.59
C ILE A 226 20.49 7.39 -21.62
N ASP A 227 20.51 7.02 -22.88
CA ASP A 227 20.50 7.98 -23.98
C ASP A 227 19.08 8.50 -24.30
N LYS A 228 18.98 9.40 -25.28
CA LYS A 228 17.69 9.99 -25.70
C LYS A 228 16.74 8.95 -26.33
N VAL A 229 17.29 7.89 -26.93
CA VAL A 229 16.48 6.83 -27.54
C VAL A 229 15.86 5.97 -26.45
N ASP A 230 16.67 5.57 -25.46
CA ASP A 230 16.21 4.81 -24.30
C ASP A 230 15.10 5.55 -23.54
N ARG A 231 15.31 6.85 -23.27
CA ARG A 231 14.31 7.70 -22.59
C ARG A 231 12.98 7.73 -23.33
N ARG A 232 13.03 7.87 -24.67
CA ARG A 232 11.84 7.87 -25.51
C ARG A 232 11.12 6.52 -25.49
N LEU A 233 11.85 5.41 -25.56
CA LEU A 233 11.29 4.06 -25.50
C LEU A 233 10.64 3.77 -24.14
N LEU A 234 11.20 4.34 -23.08
CA LEU A 234 10.67 4.25 -21.71
C LEU A 234 9.54 5.28 -21.43
N ASN A 235 9.23 6.13 -22.41
CA ASN A 235 8.30 7.26 -22.28
C ASN A 235 8.67 8.18 -21.11
N MET A 236 9.97 8.55 -21.01
CA MET A 236 10.53 9.38 -19.94
C MET A 236 11.21 10.61 -20.52
N ASP A 237 11.00 11.76 -19.92
CA ASP A 237 11.65 13.01 -20.27
C ASP A 237 12.05 13.82 -19.02
N ASN A 238 12.69 14.97 -19.24
CA ASN A 238 13.17 15.82 -18.17
C ASN A 238 12.05 16.54 -17.37
N SER A 239 10.80 16.45 -17.78
CA SER A 239 9.66 17.02 -17.05
C SER A 239 9.18 16.14 -15.89
N LEU A 240 9.60 14.86 -15.89
CA LEU A 240 9.26 13.95 -14.80
C LEU A 240 9.85 14.44 -13.48
N HIS A 241 9.03 14.44 -12.46
CA HIS A 241 9.42 14.84 -11.11
C HIS A 241 8.62 14.11 -10.06
N LEU A 242 9.10 14.12 -8.83
CA LEU A 242 8.35 13.65 -7.67
C LEU A 242 7.13 14.55 -7.44
N ILE A 243 5.96 13.96 -7.18
CA ILE A 243 4.71 14.68 -6.96
C ILE A 243 4.74 15.59 -5.73
N LYS A 244 5.65 15.33 -4.81
CA LYS A 244 5.99 16.18 -3.66
C LYS A 244 7.41 15.89 -3.19
N ILE A 245 8.00 16.85 -2.49
CA ILE A 245 9.31 16.73 -1.87
C ILE A 245 9.34 17.56 -0.59
N GLU A 246 9.88 16.97 0.47
CA GLU A 246 10.13 17.61 1.75
C GLU A 246 11.64 17.72 1.98
N ASP A 247 12.10 18.56 2.90
CA ASP A 247 13.51 18.75 3.16
C ASP A 247 14.21 17.47 3.63
N GLU A 248 13.48 16.62 4.34
CA GLU A 248 13.96 15.30 4.82
C GLU A 248 14.32 14.35 3.69
N HIS A 249 13.62 14.39 2.55
CA HIS A 249 13.96 13.59 1.37
C HIS A 249 15.32 14.00 0.77
N LYS A 250 15.65 15.30 0.82
CA LYS A 250 16.85 15.84 0.19
C LYS A 250 18.14 15.20 0.71
N TYR A 251 18.16 14.90 2.02
CA TYR A 251 19.28 14.19 2.64
C TYR A 251 19.52 12.82 1.98
N TYR A 252 18.46 12.04 1.80
CA TYR A 252 18.54 10.71 1.19
C TYR A 252 18.78 10.79 -0.32
N LEU A 253 18.12 11.71 -1.02
CA LEU A 253 18.33 11.93 -2.45
C LEU A 253 19.77 12.38 -2.75
N LYS A 254 20.35 13.24 -1.90
CA LYS A 254 21.77 13.59 -2.02
C LYS A 254 22.64 12.35 -1.89
N TYR A 255 22.40 11.50 -0.89
CA TYR A 255 23.14 10.24 -0.76
C TYR A 255 23.04 9.38 -2.02
N HIS A 256 21.84 9.25 -2.59
CA HIS A 256 21.61 8.46 -3.79
C HIS A 256 22.36 9.03 -5.02
N ARG A 257 22.33 10.35 -5.19
CA ARG A 257 23.10 11.01 -6.26
C ARG A 257 24.61 10.79 -6.12
N ASP A 258 25.12 10.91 -4.90
CA ASP A 258 26.54 10.85 -4.64
C ASP A 258 27.11 9.41 -4.68
N ASN A 259 26.30 8.38 -4.38
CA ASN A 259 26.77 7.01 -4.16
C ASN A 259 26.13 5.96 -5.09
N CYS A 260 24.95 6.23 -5.64
CA CYS A 260 24.19 5.24 -6.41
C CYS A 260 24.04 5.63 -7.87
N LEU A 261 23.88 6.93 -8.17
CA LEU A 261 23.71 7.40 -9.55
C LEU A 261 24.98 7.14 -10.37
N MET A 262 24.83 6.46 -11.49
CA MET A 262 25.93 6.23 -12.45
C MET A 262 26.20 7.50 -13.27
N LEU A 263 27.35 8.14 -13.07
CA LEU A 263 27.78 9.36 -13.76
C LEU A 263 28.63 9.06 -14.99
#